data_45288ceea9513c882f2d57019248987e
#
_entry.id   45288ceea9513c882f2d57019248987e
#
_cell.length_a   1.000
_cell.length_b   1.000
_cell.length_c   1.000
_cell.angle_alpha   90.00
_cell.angle_beta   90.00
_cell.angle_gamma   90.00
#
_symmetry.space_group_name_H-M   'P 1'
#
loop_
_entity.id
_entity.type
_entity.pdbx_description
1 polymer ?
#
loop_
_entity_poly.entity_id
_entity_poly.type
_entity_poly.pdbx_seq_one_letter_code
_entity_poly.pdbx_strand_id
1 'polypeptide(L)'
;MMLMLETCTHNAKTGGYNYKQTKTFNNFDDADKEFCNFFATYINYGDLDKASAIIWDEDGNSLQNKSWRKAEPEPTPEPTE
;
A
#
# COMPACT_ATOMS: atom_id res chain seq x y z
N MET A 1 -10.71 9.77 -18.77
CA MET A 1 -10.06 8.54 -18.35
C MET A 1 -10.39 8.27 -16.89
N MET A 2 -10.73 7.06 -16.58
CA MET A 2 -11.06 6.72 -15.21
C MET A 2 -9.93 5.93 -14.59
N LEU A 3 -9.55 6.31 -13.41
CA LEU A 3 -8.50 5.62 -12.68
C LEU A 3 -9.06 5.06 -11.39
N MET A 4 -8.54 3.92 -10.94
CA MET A 4 -8.99 3.32 -9.71
C MET A 4 -7.81 3.09 -8.80
N LEU A 5 -8.00 3.36 -7.54
CA LEU A 5 -6.95 3.13 -6.56
C LEU A 5 -7.39 1.98 -5.66
N GLU A 6 -6.54 0.97 -5.53
CA GLU A 6 -6.80 -0.16 -4.66
C GLU A 6 -5.72 -0.25 -3.61
N THR A 7 -6.10 -0.55 -2.40
CA THR A 7 -5.14 -0.63 -1.31
C THR A 7 -5.34 -1.90 -0.51
N CYS A 8 -4.27 -2.36 0.10
CA CYS A 8 -4.33 -3.54 0.96
C CYS A 8 -3.37 -3.35 2.12
N THR A 9 -3.80 -3.68 3.32
CA THR A 9 -2.94 -3.60 4.49
C THR A 9 -2.97 -4.93 5.23
N HIS A 10 -1.94 -5.22 5.98
CA HIS A 10 -1.86 -6.42 6.79
C HIS A 10 -1.64 -6.01 8.24
N ASN A 11 -2.43 -6.57 9.13
CA ASN A 11 -2.30 -6.26 10.55
C ASN A 11 -1.46 -7.34 11.21
N ALA A 12 -0.32 -6.96 11.76
CA ALA A 12 0.61 -7.92 12.33
C ALA A 12 0.06 -8.56 13.60
N LYS A 13 -0.80 -7.84 14.31
CA LYS A 13 -1.34 -8.38 15.52
C LYS A 13 -2.39 -9.43 15.29
N THR A 14 -3.27 -9.22 14.34
CA THR A 14 -4.35 -10.15 14.09
C THR A 14 -4.07 -11.10 12.96
N GLY A 15 -3.08 -10.77 12.13
CA GLY A 15 -2.79 -11.57 10.95
C GLY A 15 -3.76 -11.34 9.82
N GLY A 16 -4.63 -10.36 9.92
CA GLY A 16 -5.66 -10.16 8.93
C GLY A 16 -5.26 -9.17 7.86
N TYR A 17 -5.87 -9.33 6.68
CA TYR A 17 -5.67 -8.41 5.58
C TYR A 17 -6.90 -7.54 5.41
N ASN A 18 -6.70 -6.29 5.05
CA ASN A 18 -7.79 -5.39 4.81
C ASN A 18 -7.62 -4.83 3.41
N TYR A 19 -8.41 -5.35 2.47
CA TYR A 19 -8.33 -4.93 1.08
C TYR A 19 -9.44 -3.93 0.80
N LYS A 20 -9.11 -2.82 0.19
CA LYS A 20 -10.09 -1.84 -0.16
C LYS A 20 -9.90 -1.37 -1.56
N GLN A 21 -11.02 -1.24 -2.27
CA GLN A 21 -11.00 -0.59 -3.53
C GLN A 21 -11.51 0.79 -3.21
N THR A 22 -10.65 1.77 -3.22
CA THR A 22 -11.05 3.04 -2.70
C THR A 22 -11.91 3.81 -3.65
N LYS A 23 -11.42 4.61 -4.50
CA LYS A 23 -12.23 5.49 -5.27
C LYS A 23 -11.80 5.54 -6.68
N THR A 24 -12.64 6.12 -7.52
CA THR A 24 -12.26 6.38 -8.88
C THR A 24 -11.87 7.84 -9.02
N PHE A 25 -10.98 8.11 -9.94
CA PHE A 25 -10.48 9.44 -10.15
C PHE A 25 -10.49 9.75 -11.64
N ASN A 26 -10.59 11.03 -11.98
CA ASN A 26 -10.62 11.41 -13.37
C ASN A 26 -9.25 11.79 -13.91
N ASN A 27 -8.29 11.98 -13.06
CA ASN A 27 -6.95 12.30 -13.51
C ASN A 27 -5.93 11.67 -12.59
N PHE A 28 -4.72 11.52 -13.10
CA PHE A 28 -3.68 10.83 -12.36
C PHE A 28 -3.22 11.61 -11.15
N ASP A 29 -3.20 12.94 -11.23
CA ASP A 29 -2.71 13.74 -10.12
C ASP A 29 -3.54 13.52 -8.86
N ASP A 30 -4.85 13.43 -9.00
CA ASP A 30 -5.70 13.21 -7.85
C ASP A 30 -5.53 11.79 -7.31
N ALA A 31 -5.38 10.82 -8.19
CA ALA A 31 -5.16 9.45 -7.75
C ALA A 31 -3.81 9.32 -7.05
N ASP A 32 -2.80 9.99 -7.57
CA ASP A 32 -1.48 9.92 -6.99
C ASP A 32 -1.45 10.60 -5.62
N LYS A 33 -2.22 11.66 -5.45
CA LYS A 33 -2.27 12.34 -4.18
C LYS A 33 -2.86 11.41 -3.12
N GLU A 34 -3.92 10.70 -3.48
CA GLU A 34 -4.53 9.77 -2.56
C GLU A 34 -3.59 8.60 -2.29
N PHE A 35 -2.88 8.15 -3.29
CA PHE A 35 -1.91 7.08 -3.18
C PHE A 35 -0.83 7.47 -2.16
N CYS A 36 -0.29 8.67 -2.28
CA CYS A 36 0.73 9.12 -1.36
C CYS A 36 0.19 9.31 0.06
N ASN A 37 -1.04 9.82 0.16
CA ASN A 37 -1.64 10.02 1.47
C ASN A 37 -1.89 8.71 2.18
N PHE A 38 -2.22 7.66 1.42
CA PHE A 38 -2.42 6.34 1.99
C PHE A 38 -1.14 5.89 2.69
N PHE A 39 -0.01 5.99 2.03
CA PHE A 39 1.23 5.55 2.65
C PHE A 39 1.64 6.46 3.80
N ALA A 40 1.45 7.77 3.65
CA ALA A 40 1.81 8.69 4.72
C ALA A 40 1.01 8.39 5.98
N THR A 41 -0.22 7.92 5.81
CA THR A 41 -1.07 7.59 6.94
C THR A 41 -0.71 6.25 7.55
N TYR A 42 -0.62 5.23 6.71
CA TYR A 42 -0.54 3.87 7.24
C TYR A 42 0.84 3.40 7.63
N ILE A 43 1.89 4.02 7.14
CA ILE A 43 3.21 3.59 7.56
C ILE A 43 3.44 3.93 9.03
N ASN A 44 2.61 4.79 9.61
CA ASN A 44 2.76 5.15 11.01
C ASN A 44 1.86 4.35 11.95
N TYR A 45 1.07 3.44 11.42
CA TYR A 45 0.21 2.65 12.27
C TYR A 45 1.02 1.52 12.88
N GLY A 46 1.05 1.45 14.18
CA GLY A 46 1.88 0.48 14.87
C GLY A 46 1.49 -0.96 14.62
N ASP A 47 0.21 -1.21 14.34
CA ASP A 47 -0.26 -2.57 14.16
C ASP A 47 -0.10 -3.08 12.74
N LEU A 48 0.22 -2.23 11.79
CA LEU A 48 0.33 -2.65 10.42
C LEU A 48 1.78 -2.89 10.05
N ASP A 49 2.04 -4.00 9.41
CA ASP A 49 3.39 -4.32 8.99
C ASP A 49 3.58 -4.34 7.49
N LYS A 50 2.49 -4.29 6.72
CA LYS A 50 2.58 -4.26 5.29
C LYS A 50 1.47 -3.41 4.73
N ALA A 51 1.74 -2.72 3.66
CA ALA A 51 0.73 -1.92 2.97
C ALA A 51 1.09 -1.88 1.51
N SER A 52 0.12 -1.92 0.65
CA SER A 52 0.36 -1.80 -0.78
C SER A 52 -0.75 -1.03 -1.43
N ALA A 53 -0.46 -0.41 -2.54
CA ALA A 53 -1.45 0.34 -3.29
C ALA A 53 -1.14 0.27 -4.76
N ILE A 54 -2.17 0.27 -5.59
CA ILE A 54 -2.01 0.22 -7.02
C ILE A 54 -3.00 1.18 -7.64
N ILE A 55 -2.57 1.95 -8.63
CA ILE A 55 -3.45 2.78 -9.43
C ILE A 55 -3.61 2.08 -10.76
N TRP A 56 -4.84 1.77 -11.12
CA TRP A 56 -5.18 1.10 -12.37
C TRP A 56 -5.91 2.06 -13.30
N ASP A 57 -5.75 1.88 -14.60
CA ASP A 57 -6.58 2.62 -15.53
C ASP A 57 -7.77 1.76 -15.93
N GLU A 58 -8.63 2.29 -16.78
CA GLU A 58 -9.85 1.58 -17.13
C GLU A 58 -9.59 0.40 -18.04
N ASP A 59 -8.41 0.27 -18.60
CA ASP A 59 -8.06 -0.85 -19.43
C ASP A 59 -7.35 -1.94 -18.66
N GLY A 60 -7.21 -1.76 -17.36
CA GLY A 60 -6.57 -2.78 -16.53
C GLY A 60 -5.07 -2.66 -16.41
N ASN A 61 -4.51 -1.55 -16.87
CA ASN A 61 -3.07 -1.37 -16.75
C ASN A 61 -2.72 -0.75 -15.42
N SER A 62 -1.68 -1.23 -14.80
CA SER A 62 -1.20 -0.66 -13.57
C SER A 62 -0.31 0.52 -13.91
N LEU A 63 -0.70 1.71 -13.50
CA LEU A 63 0.06 2.90 -13.78
C LEU A 63 1.07 3.19 -12.70
N GLN A 64 0.77 2.80 -11.49
CA GLN A 64 1.66 3.04 -10.37
C GLN A 64 1.36 2.03 -9.29
N ASN A 65 2.38 1.48 -8.67
CA ASN A 65 2.15 0.58 -7.55
C ASN A 65 3.31 0.69 -6.60
N LYS A 66 3.05 0.37 -5.33
CA LYS A 66 4.08 0.42 -4.32
C LYS A 66 3.70 -0.51 -3.20
N SER A 67 4.70 -1.19 -2.65
CA SER A 67 4.52 -1.99 -1.46
C SER A 67 5.41 -1.47 -0.39
N TRP A 68 4.93 -1.48 0.82
CA TRP A 68 5.71 -1.05 1.98
C TRP A 68 5.68 -2.17 3.00
N ARG A 69 6.82 -2.44 3.61
CA ARG A 69 6.89 -3.41 4.67
C ARG A 69 7.64 -2.77 5.82
N LYS A 70 7.08 -2.89 6.99
CA LYS A 70 7.71 -2.32 8.16
C LYS A 70 9.00 -3.01 8.43
N ALA A 71 10.02 -2.25 8.76
CA ALA A 71 11.30 -2.82 9.06
C ALA A 71 11.18 -3.60 10.34
N GLU A 72 11.62 -4.86 10.34
CA GLU A 72 11.54 -5.61 11.51
C GLU A 72 12.67 -5.35 12.35
N PRO A 73 12.54 -5.46 13.60
CA PRO A 73 13.64 -5.35 14.49
C PRO A 73 14.59 -6.36 14.03
N GLU A 74 15.80 -6.00 13.80
CA GLU A 74 16.64 -6.81 13.21
C GLU A 74 16.88 -8.02 13.89
N PRO A 75 16.67 -9.05 13.43
CA PRO A 75 16.95 -10.22 14.10
C PRO A 75 18.39 -10.29 14.03
N THR A 76 18.96 -10.90 14.89
CA THR A 76 20.27 -11.14 14.86
C THR A 76 20.65 -11.67 13.56
N PRO A 77 21.55 -11.14 12.99
CA PRO A 77 21.91 -11.57 11.72
C PRO A 77 22.45 -12.91 11.83
N GLU A 78 22.23 -13.68 10.94
CA GLU A 78 22.65 -14.89 10.97
C GLU A 78 23.99 -14.91 10.87
N PRO A 79 24.61 -15.59 11.52
CA PRO A 79 25.96 -15.71 11.48
C PRO A 79 26.26 -16.24 10.20
N THR A 80 27.00 -15.56 9.55
CA THR A 80 27.21 -16.03 8.37
C THR A 80 28.34 -16.74 8.53
N GLU A 81 28.51 -17.68 8.26
CA GLU A 81 29.62 -18.30 8.47
C GLU A 81 30.29 -18.49 7.41
#